data_223b4c47b73ecdd32cdc3c9dbd7fc180
#
_entry.id   223b4c47b73ecdd32cdc3c9dbd7fc180
#
_cell.length_a   1.000
_cell.length_b   1.000
_cell.length_c   1.000
_cell.angle_alpha   90.00
_cell.angle_beta   90.00
_cell.angle_gamma   90.00
#
_symmetry.space_group_name_H-M   'P 1'
#
loop_
_entity.id
_entity.type
_entity.pdbx_description
1 polymer ?
#
loop_
_entity_poly.entity_id
_entity_poly.type
_entity_poly.pdbx_seq_one_letter_code
_entity_poly.pdbx_strand_id
1 'polypeptide(L)'
;VSMNMWGFTPQVFGEMKKAFDKFIDENGMDMKAHYSIPAFMNERIADGVRVKVIETPARWMGLVSHDDKIQVLLRINDMIRKGIYPSKLF
;
A
#
# COMPACT_ATOMS: atom_id res chain seq x y z
N VAL A 1 2.62 3.16 11.56
CA VAL A 1 3.15 2.40 10.42
C VAL A 1 2.15 2.45 9.27
N SER A 2 2.62 2.64 8.06
CA SER A 2 1.77 2.62 6.86
C SER A 2 1.26 1.20 6.58
N MET A 3 -0.04 1.08 6.35
CA MET A 3 -0.67 -0.17 5.90
C MET A 3 -0.62 -0.33 4.37
N ASN A 4 0.09 0.57 3.67
CA ASN A 4 0.14 0.63 2.21
C ASN A 4 -1.25 0.68 1.52
N MET A 5 -2.23 1.23 2.18
CA MET A 5 -3.55 1.49 1.62
C MET A 5 -3.66 2.99 1.32
N TRP A 6 -3.85 3.34 0.06
CA TRP A 6 -3.84 4.72 -0.43
C TRP A 6 -5.15 5.03 -1.14
N GLY A 7 -5.75 6.16 -0.82
CA GLY A 7 -6.91 6.70 -1.53
C GLY A 7 -6.51 7.94 -2.31
N PHE A 8 -6.83 7.97 -3.59
CA PHE A 8 -6.51 9.07 -4.50
C PHE A 8 -7.73 9.53 -5.28
N THR A 9 -7.71 10.78 -5.70
CA THR A 9 -8.59 11.26 -6.77
C THR A 9 -7.97 10.92 -8.14
N PRO A 10 -8.77 10.81 -9.22
CA PRO A 10 -8.26 10.45 -10.55
C PRO A 10 -7.15 11.35 -11.09
N GLN A 11 -7.06 12.59 -10.64
CA GLN A 11 -6.00 13.54 -11.05
C GLN A 11 -4.59 13.04 -10.73
N VAL A 12 -4.44 12.18 -9.73
CA VAL A 12 -3.14 11.60 -9.33
C VAL A 12 -2.47 10.84 -10.46
N PHE A 13 -3.23 10.20 -11.36
CA PHE A 13 -2.65 9.40 -12.44
C PHE A 13 -1.82 10.23 -13.43
N GLY A 14 -2.25 11.46 -13.73
CA GLY A 14 -1.46 12.38 -14.55
C GLY A 14 -0.14 12.78 -13.89
N GLU A 15 -0.16 13.01 -12.59
CA GLU A 15 1.05 13.34 -11.82
C GLU A 15 1.97 12.13 -11.65
N MET A 16 1.40 10.95 -11.38
CA MET A 16 2.17 9.70 -11.30
C MET A 16 2.88 9.39 -12.62
N LYS A 17 2.19 9.58 -13.75
CA LYS A 17 2.79 9.35 -15.06
C LYS A 17 4.00 10.26 -15.27
N LYS A 18 3.88 11.55 -15.03
CA LYS A 18 4.98 12.51 -15.17
C LYS A 18 6.16 12.16 -14.26
N ALA A 19 5.88 11.83 -13.01
CA ALA A 19 6.91 11.47 -12.05
C ALA A 19 7.60 10.14 -12.41
N PHE A 20 6.85 9.19 -12.94
CA PHE A 20 7.40 7.92 -13.41
C PHE A 20 8.25 8.08 -14.68
N ASP A 21 7.80 8.90 -15.65
CA ASP A 21 8.59 9.19 -16.85
C ASP A 21 9.93 9.81 -16.44
N LYS A 22 9.93 10.78 -15.50
CA LYS A 22 11.18 11.36 -14.97
C LYS A 22 12.06 10.31 -14.27
N PHE A 23 11.47 9.43 -13.47
CA PHE A 23 12.22 8.35 -12.81
C PHE A 23 12.89 7.42 -13.83
N ILE A 24 12.20 7.06 -14.90
CA ILE A 24 12.77 6.24 -15.98
C ILE A 24 13.92 6.95 -16.68
N ASP A 25 13.78 8.24 -16.98
CA ASP A 25 14.85 9.04 -17.60
C ASP A 25 16.11 9.09 -16.72
N GLU A 26 15.94 9.18 -15.40
CA GLU A 26 17.05 9.28 -14.45
C GLU A 26 17.65 7.91 -14.07
N ASN A 27 16.85 6.85 -14.05
CA ASN A 27 17.22 5.54 -13.47
C ASN A 27 16.99 4.34 -14.40
N GLY A 28 16.58 4.55 -15.65
CA GLY A 28 16.18 3.47 -16.56
C GLY A 28 17.28 2.44 -16.88
N MET A 29 18.55 2.78 -16.62
CA MET A 29 19.70 1.88 -16.79
C MET A 29 20.06 1.11 -15.50
N ASP A 30 19.47 1.45 -14.37
CA ASP A 30 19.70 0.76 -13.10
C ASP A 30 18.65 -0.34 -12.89
N MET A 31 19.04 -1.59 -13.08
CA MET A 31 18.15 -2.75 -12.91
C MET A 31 17.69 -2.98 -11.47
N LYS A 32 18.26 -2.31 -10.49
CA LYS A 32 17.87 -2.38 -9.08
C LYS A 32 16.98 -1.22 -8.65
N ALA A 33 16.85 -0.19 -9.50
CA ALA A 33 16.00 0.94 -9.19
C ALA A 33 14.52 0.52 -9.19
N HIS A 34 13.78 1.00 -8.23
CA HIS A 34 12.33 0.82 -8.16
C HIS A 34 11.66 2.11 -7.71
N TYR A 35 10.47 2.36 -8.25
CA TYR A 35 9.66 3.52 -7.92
C TYR A 35 8.42 3.08 -7.14
N SER A 36 8.26 3.60 -5.95
CA SER A 36 7.16 3.21 -5.05
C SER A 36 6.18 4.35 -4.81
N ILE A 37 4.93 4.02 -4.48
CA ILE A 37 3.92 5.02 -4.11
C ILE A 37 4.39 5.89 -2.93
N PRO A 38 5.00 5.35 -1.86
CA PRO A 38 5.56 6.20 -0.81
C PRO A 38 6.62 7.19 -1.29
N ALA A 39 7.50 6.78 -2.22
CA ALA A 39 8.50 7.69 -2.79
C ALA A 39 7.83 8.84 -3.57
N PHE A 40 6.88 8.50 -4.46
CA PHE A 40 6.08 9.48 -5.17
C PHE A 40 5.37 10.45 -4.21
N MET A 41 4.75 9.94 -3.15
CA MET A 41 4.04 10.77 -2.19
C MET A 41 4.97 11.69 -1.39
N ASN A 42 6.18 11.24 -1.05
CA ASN A 42 7.17 12.11 -0.41
C ASN A 42 7.53 13.33 -1.29
N GLU A 43 7.69 13.11 -2.60
CA GLU A 43 7.91 14.22 -3.55
C GLU A 43 6.72 15.18 -3.56
N ARG A 44 5.49 14.66 -3.60
CA ARG A 44 4.26 15.49 -3.58
C ARG A 44 4.09 16.26 -2.28
N ILE A 45 4.41 15.68 -1.15
CA ILE A 45 4.39 16.36 0.15
C ILE A 45 5.41 17.50 0.18
N ALA A 46 6.61 17.28 -0.37
CA ALA A 46 7.62 18.34 -0.50
C ALA A 46 7.13 19.51 -1.39
N ASP A 47 6.29 19.22 -2.39
CA ASP A 47 5.63 20.20 -3.25
C ASP A 47 4.38 20.86 -2.61
N GLY A 48 4.07 20.56 -1.35
CA GLY A 48 2.97 21.16 -0.60
C GLY A 48 1.64 20.41 -0.68
N VAL A 49 1.60 19.21 -1.27
CA VAL A 49 0.39 18.37 -1.27
C VAL A 49 0.12 17.85 0.13
N ARG A 50 -1.13 17.96 0.58
CA ARG A 50 -1.54 17.45 1.88
C ARG A 50 -2.00 16.00 1.79
N VAL A 51 -1.48 15.18 2.70
CA VAL A 51 -1.88 13.78 2.88
C VAL A 51 -2.59 13.64 4.21
N LYS A 52 -3.83 13.16 4.19
CA LYS A 52 -4.55 12.84 5.41
C LYS A 52 -4.20 11.43 5.85
N VAL A 53 -3.64 11.30 7.04
CA VAL A 53 -3.40 10.00 7.68
C VAL A 53 -4.67 9.59 8.41
N ILE A 54 -5.15 8.38 8.15
CA ILE A 54 -6.32 7.80 8.80
C ILE A 54 -5.83 6.64 9.66
N GLU A 55 -6.10 6.73 10.95
CA GLU A 55 -5.81 5.64 11.88
C GLU A 55 -6.81 4.50 11.73
N THR A 56 -6.34 3.28 11.93
CA THR A 56 -7.17 2.08 11.89
C THR A 56 -6.78 1.14 13.02
N PRO A 57 -7.73 0.49 13.71
CA PRO A 57 -7.46 -0.57 14.67
C PRO A 57 -7.07 -1.90 14.00
N ALA A 58 -7.13 -1.98 12.67
CA ALA A 58 -6.77 -3.17 11.93
C ALA A 58 -5.30 -3.53 12.13
N ARG A 59 -5.03 -4.83 12.20
CA ARG A 59 -3.66 -5.34 12.28
C ARG A 59 -3.25 -5.87 10.92
N TRP A 60 -2.09 -5.43 10.48
CA TRP A 60 -1.50 -5.93 9.24
C TRP A 60 -1.15 -7.42 9.37
N MET A 61 -1.41 -8.15 8.30
CA MET A 61 -1.04 -9.56 8.15
C MET A 61 -0.43 -9.74 6.77
N GLY A 62 0.77 -10.32 6.72
CA GLY A 62 1.46 -10.63 5.46
C GLY A 62 1.60 -12.13 5.27
N LEU A 63 1.56 -12.56 4.01
CA LEU A 63 1.86 -13.92 3.58
C LEU A 63 3.15 -13.86 2.75
N VAL A 64 4.29 -14.03 3.41
CA VAL A 64 5.60 -14.00 2.77
C VAL A 64 6.24 -15.40 2.80
N SER A 65 5.97 -16.16 3.86
CA SER A 65 6.49 -17.51 4.06
C SER A 65 5.37 -18.53 4.25
N HIS A 66 5.72 -19.81 4.18
CA HIS A 66 4.77 -20.90 4.44
C HIS A 66 4.27 -20.87 5.90
N ASP A 67 5.11 -20.48 6.83
CA ASP A 67 4.77 -20.42 8.25
C ASP A 67 3.76 -19.32 8.56
N ASP A 68 3.80 -18.21 7.80
CA ASP A 68 2.82 -17.13 7.93
C ASP A 68 1.40 -17.58 7.64
N LYS A 69 1.23 -18.58 6.77
CA LYS A 69 -0.09 -19.11 6.37
C LYS A 69 -0.91 -19.57 7.57
N ILE A 70 -0.29 -20.30 8.49
CA ILE A 70 -0.98 -20.82 9.69
C ILE A 70 -1.44 -19.65 10.56
N GLN A 71 -0.58 -18.68 10.78
CA GLN A 71 -0.90 -17.51 11.60
C GLN A 71 -2.01 -16.67 10.99
N VAL A 72 -1.98 -16.45 9.69
CA VAL A 72 -3.02 -15.71 8.96
C VAL A 72 -4.36 -16.43 9.02
N LEU A 73 -4.38 -17.75 8.80
CA LEU A 73 -5.59 -18.56 8.91
C LEU A 73 -6.23 -18.49 10.30
N LEU A 74 -5.41 -18.62 11.35
CA LEU A 74 -5.90 -18.52 12.73
C LEU A 74 -6.52 -17.16 13.01
N ARG A 75 -5.91 -16.08 12.54
CA ARG A 75 -6.41 -14.71 12.71
C ARG A 75 -7.70 -14.46 11.93
N ILE A 76 -7.78 -14.93 10.69
CA ILE A 76 -9.00 -14.79 9.87
C ILE A 76 -10.15 -15.56 10.51
N ASN A 77 -9.91 -16.79 10.94
CA ASN A 77 -10.93 -17.59 11.63
C ASN A 77 -11.41 -16.92 12.95
N ASP A 78 -10.51 -16.29 13.69
CA ASP A 78 -10.88 -15.53 14.89
C ASP A 78 -11.76 -14.30 14.53
N MET A 79 -11.42 -13.59 13.46
CA MET A 79 -12.24 -12.46 12.97
C MET A 79 -13.62 -12.89 12.46
N ILE A 80 -13.72 -14.06 11.82
CA ILE A 80 -15.00 -14.65 11.43
C ILE A 80 -15.83 -14.98 12.68
N ARG A 81 -15.20 -15.63 13.67
CA ARG A 81 -15.86 -15.96 14.95
C ARG A 81 -16.38 -14.72 15.68
N LYS A 82 -15.66 -13.61 15.60
CA LYS A 82 -16.05 -12.32 16.19
C LYS A 82 -17.03 -11.52 15.34
N GLY A 83 -17.46 -12.03 14.19
CA GLY A 83 -18.39 -11.38 13.29
C GLY A 83 -17.80 -10.17 12.53
N ILE A 84 -16.47 -9.99 12.52
CA ILE A 84 -15.79 -8.94 11.77
C ILE A 84 -15.82 -9.25 10.28
N TYR A 85 -15.65 -10.53 9.92
CA TYR A 85 -15.78 -11.03 8.55
C TYR A 85 -16.91 -12.06 8.47
N PRO A 86 -17.64 -12.11 7.34
CA PRO A 86 -18.58 -13.19 7.09
C PRO A 86 -17.84 -14.52 6.87
N SER A 87 -18.49 -15.63 7.18
CA SER A 87 -17.95 -16.97 6.94
C SER A 87 -17.80 -17.30 5.44
N LYS A 88 -18.54 -16.57 4.60
CA LYS A 88 -18.52 -16.69 3.15
C LYS A 88 -18.50 -15.30 2.54
N LEU A 89 -17.51 -15.02 1.69
CA LEU A 89 -17.32 -13.70 1.05
C LEU A 89 -18.20 -13.52 -0.19
N PHE A 90 -18.55 -14.61 -0.84
CA PHE A 90 -19.36 -14.63 -2.07
C PHE A 90 -20.49 -15.65 -2.01
#